data_03e2bb95ff2f22aadcb436bdeef70f2d
#
_entry.id   03e2bb95ff2f22aadcb436bdeef70f2d
#
_cell.length_a   1.000
_cell.length_b   1.000
_cell.length_c   1.000
_cell.angle_alpha   90.00
_cell.angle_beta   90.00
_cell.angle_gamma   90.00
#
_symmetry.space_group_name_H-M   'P 1'
#
loop_
_entity.id
_entity.type
_entity.pdbx_description
1 polymer ?
#
loop_
_entity_poly.entity_id
_entity_poly.type
_entity_poly.pdbx_seq_one_letter_code
_entity_poly.pdbx_strand_id
1 'polypeptide(L)'
;SSWEWAFMRFCDNNPSIIGWSSESIKIPYRHPLTGKNTIYVPDFFIVYNSKGKRRGELIEVKPNNQAKFESVGKNRQNQAAYVVNRAKWEAAWKWAKGKGIRFRVITESDIFK
;
A
#
# COMPACT_ATOMS: atom_id res chain seq x y z
N SER A 1 0.40 11.00 8.04
CA SER A 1 1.27 11.81 7.21
C SER A 1 0.47 12.71 6.27
N SER A 2 1.12 13.73 5.71
CA SER A 2 0.45 14.62 4.74
C SER A 2 0.04 13.89 3.46
N TRP A 3 0.79 12.88 3.05
CA TRP A 3 0.48 12.02 1.89
C TRP A 3 -0.79 11.22 2.12
N GLU A 4 -0.93 10.63 3.31
CA GLU A 4 -2.12 9.87 3.68
C GLU A 4 -3.34 10.77 3.73
N TRP A 5 -3.20 11.98 4.30
CA TRP A 5 -4.28 12.95 4.35
C TRP A 5 -4.72 13.37 2.94
N ALA A 6 -3.76 13.62 2.05
CA ALA A 6 -4.07 13.96 0.66
C ALA A 6 -4.84 12.81 -0.03
N PHE A 7 -4.46 11.57 0.25
CA PHE A 7 -5.16 10.42 -0.30
C PHE A 7 -6.60 10.31 0.23
N MET A 8 -6.80 10.55 1.53
CA MET A 8 -8.15 10.54 2.11
C MET A 8 -9.05 11.58 1.44
N ARG A 9 -8.52 12.79 1.20
CA ARG A 9 -9.26 13.83 0.49
C ARG A 9 -9.57 13.41 -0.95
N PHE A 10 -8.62 12.80 -1.63
CA PHE A 10 -8.85 12.27 -2.96
C PHE A 10 -10.01 11.28 -2.96
N CYS A 11 -10.05 10.37 -2.00
CA CYS A 11 -11.13 9.38 -1.89
C CYS A 11 -12.48 10.04 -1.66
N ASP A 12 -12.54 11.04 -0.75
CA ASP A 12 -13.79 11.72 -0.43
C ASP A 12 -14.32 12.54 -1.62
N ASN A 13 -13.42 13.05 -2.46
CA ASN A 13 -13.78 13.90 -3.58
C ASN A 13 -13.98 13.14 -4.90
N ASN A 14 -13.76 11.83 -4.91
CA ASN A 14 -13.88 11.02 -6.12
C ASN A 14 -15.20 10.24 -6.10
N PRO A 15 -16.18 10.60 -6.99
CA PRO A 15 -17.47 9.93 -6.98
C PRO A 15 -17.42 8.45 -7.35
N SER A 16 -16.35 7.97 -7.98
CA SER A 16 -16.18 6.55 -8.29
C SER A 16 -15.82 5.72 -7.06
N ILE A 17 -15.30 6.34 -6.00
CA ILE A 17 -14.97 5.65 -4.76
C ILE A 17 -16.20 5.58 -3.87
N ILE A 18 -16.69 4.35 -3.68
CA ILE A 18 -17.90 4.08 -2.90
C ILE A 18 -17.60 4.20 -1.40
N GLY A 19 -16.42 3.74 -0.97
CA GLY A 19 -16.04 3.78 0.42
C GLY A 19 -14.55 3.53 0.60
N TRP A 20 -14.03 3.90 1.77
CA TRP A 20 -12.64 3.65 2.13
C TRP A 20 -12.51 3.53 3.64
N SER A 21 -11.46 2.84 4.08
CA SER A 21 -11.13 2.74 5.49
C SER A 21 -9.61 2.79 5.65
N SER A 22 -9.13 3.27 6.78
CA SER A 22 -7.70 3.32 7.09
C SER A 22 -7.35 2.23 8.09
N GLU A 23 -6.21 1.57 7.86
CA GLU A 23 -5.61 0.59 8.78
C GLU A 23 -6.58 -0.49 9.24
N SER A 24 -7.48 -0.95 8.35
CA SER A 24 -8.54 -1.90 8.70
C SER A 24 -8.20 -3.37 8.43
N ILE A 25 -7.16 -3.63 7.64
CA ILE A 25 -6.79 -4.99 7.22
C ILE A 25 -5.44 -5.36 7.83
N LYS A 26 -5.38 -6.55 8.44
CA LYS A 26 -4.15 -7.08 9.05
C LYS A 26 -3.69 -8.28 8.25
N ILE A 27 -2.44 -8.21 7.75
CA ILE A 27 -1.88 -9.25 6.88
C ILE A 27 -0.68 -9.88 7.56
N PRO A 28 -0.71 -11.18 7.87
CA PRO A 28 0.45 -11.84 8.45
C PRO A 28 1.57 -11.97 7.42
N TYR A 29 2.79 -11.74 7.86
CA TYR A 29 3.97 -11.96 7.04
C TYR A 29 5.16 -12.32 7.92
N ARG A 30 6.23 -12.81 7.31
CA ARG A 30 7.46 -13.13 8.02
C ARG A 30 8.48 -12.02 7.78
N HIS A 31 8.97 -11.44 8.87
CA HIS A 31 9.96 -10.37 8.80
C HIS A 31 11.27 -10.92 8.22
N PRO A 32 11.78 -10.36 7.10
CA PRO A 32 12.93 -10.96 6.41
C PRO A 32 14.26 -10.82 7.15
N LEU A 33 14.37 -9.83 8.05
CA LEU A 33 15.61 -9.60 8.79
C LEU A 33 15.65 -10.34 10.13
N THR A 34 14.51 -10.58 10.75
CA THR A 34 14.44 -11.25 12.05
C THR A 34 13.93 -12.68 11.98
N GLY A 35 13.25 -13.04 10.88
CA GLY A 35 12.61 -14.33 10.72
C GLY A 35 11.34 -14.51 11.56
N LYS A 36 10.90 -13.48 12.27
CA LYS A 36 9.72 -13.57 13.12
C LYS A 36 8.44 -13.35 12.33
N ASN A 37 7.39 -14.06 12.74
CA ASN A 37 6.05 -13.83 12.20
C ASN A 37 5.49 -12.53 12.80
N THR A 38 4.94 -11.67 11.98
CA THR A 38 4.41 -10.39 12.39
C THR A 38 3.24 -10.00 11.48
N ILE A 39 2.71 -8.80 11.64
CA ILE A 39 1.54 -8.32 10.92
C ILE A 39 1.87 -7.03 10.20
N TYR A 40 1.42 -6.93 8.95
CA TYR A 40 1.47 -5.71 8.16
C TYR A 40 0.05 -5.16 8.02
N VAL A 41 -0.11 -3.86 8.28
CA VAL A 41 -1.39 -3.16 8.12
C VAL A 41 -1.23 -2.12 7.02
N PRO A 42 -1.78 -2.38 5.81
CA PRO A 42 -1.77 -1.37 4.75
C PRO A 42 -2.51 -0.10 5.16
N ASP A 43 -2.10 1.03 4.57
CA ASP A 43 -2.66 2.34 4.94
C ASP A 43 -4.16 2.43 4.70
N PHE A 44 -4.64 1.94 3.55
CA PHE A 44 -6.05 2.07 3.16
C PHE A 44 -6.58 0.84 2.48
N PHE A 45 -7.88 0.63 2.63
CA PHE A 45 -8.68 -0.23 1.78
C PHE A 45 -9.75 0.63 1.13
N ILE A 46 -9.87 0.54 -0.21
CA ILE A 46 -10.88 1.30 -0.95
C ILE A 46 -11.79 0.36 -1.74
N VAL A 47 -13.03 0.78 -1.92
CA VAL A 47 -14.00 0.12 -2.81
C VAL A 47 -14.46 1.17 -3.81
N TYR A 48 -14.40 0.83 -5.09
CA TYR A 48 -14.77 1.76 -6.16
C TYR A 48 -15.48 1.04 -7.30
N ASN A 49 -16.15 1.83 -8.12
CA ASN A 49 -16.78 1.34 -9.35
C ASN A 49 -15.84 1.57 -10.54
N SER A 50 -15.68 0.53 -11.37
CA SER A 50 -14.90 0.62 -12.60
C SER A 50 -15.61 -0.18 -13.68
N LYS A 51 -16.01 0.48 -14.76
CA LYS A 51 -16.67 -0.15 -15.90
C LYS A 51 -17.88 -0.99 -15.48
N GLY A 52 -18.70 -0.43 -14.60
CA GLY A 52 -19.90 -1.09 -14.10
C GLY A 52 -19.66 -2.19 -13.06
N LYS A 53 -18.43 -2.39 -12.62
CA LYS A 53 -18.09 -3.41 -11.62
C LYS A 53 -17.55 -2.78 -10.36
N ARG A 54 -17.91 -3.38 -9.21
CA ARG A 54 -17.36 -3.00 -7.91
C ARG A 54 -16.02 -3.69 -7.73
N ARG A 55 -14.99 -2.91 -7.34
CA ARG A 55 -13.64 -3.41 -7.13
C ARG A 55 -13.11 -2.95 -5.79
N GLY A 56 -12.22 -3.77 -5.20
CA GLY A 56 -11.51 -3.43 -3.98
C GLY A 56 -10.01 -3.36 -4.19
N GLU A 57 -9.34 -2.45 -3.49
CA GLU A 57 -7.87 -2.35 -3.51
C GLU A 57 -7.35 -2.02 -2.12
N LEU A 58 -6.24 -2.67 -1.79
CA LEU A 58 -5.40 -2.28 -0.66
C LEU A 58 -4.38 -1.27 -1.15
N ILE A 59 -4.20 -0.19 -0.41
CA ILE A 59 -3.34 0.92 -0.81
C ILE A 59 -2.30 1.18 0.28
N GLU A 60 -1.06 1.28 -0.13
CA GLU A 60 0.04 1.76 0.70
C GLU A 60 0.57 3.05 0.10
N VAL A 61 0.73 4.10 0.91
CA VAL A 61 1.23 5.39 0.45
C VAL A 61 2.69 5.51 0.90
N LYS A 62 3.60 5.65 -0.07
CA LYS A 62 5.03 5.74 0.20
C LYS A 62 5.69 6.80 -0.67
N PRO A 63 6.69 7.55 -0.14
CA PRO A 63 7.51 8.40 -0.99
C PRO A 63 8.27 7.57 -2.03
N ASN A 64 8.57 8.15 -3.18
CA ASN A 64 9.31 7.47 -4.26
C ASN A 64 10.64 6.90 -3.78
N ASN A 65 11.36 7.61 -2.90
CA ASN A 65 12.65 7.15 -2.40
C ASN A 65 12.56 5.91 -1.50
N GLN A 66 11.35 5.47 -1.15
CA GLN A 66 11.11 4.26 -0.36
C GLN A 66 10.36 3.18 -1.16
N ALA A 67 9.82 3.53 -2.32
CA ALA A 67 8.98 2.63 -3.10
C ALA A 67 9.77 1.85 -4.17
N LYS A 68 10.89 2.39 -4.66
CA LYS A 68 11.66 1.80 -5.75
C LYS A 68 13.10 1.56 -5.32
N PHE A 69 13.64 0.41 -5.69
CA PHE A 69 15.01 0.04 -5.31
C PHE A 69 16.04 1.06 -5.82
N GLU A 70 15.92 1.52 -7.05
CA GLU A 70 16.82 2.50 -7.64
C GLU A 70 16.80 3.86 -6.94
N SER A 71 15.74 4.15 -6.20
CA SER A 71 15.61 5.39 -5.43
C SER A 71 16.15 5.29 -4.01
N VAL A 72 16.46 4.06 -3.55
CA VAL A 72 16.94 3.80 -2.18
C VAL A 72 18.42 4.20 -2.03
N GLY A 73 19.21 4.04 -3.10
CA GLY A 73 20.63 4.38 -3.09
C GLY A 73 21.48 3.40 -2.28
N LYS A 74 22.60 3.90 -1.73
CA LYS A 74 23.58 3.08 -1.02
C LYS A 74 23.43 3.10 0.50
N ASN A 75 22.44 3.80 1.03
CA ASN A 75 22.22 3.89 2.47
C ASN A 75 21.71 2.55 3.00
N ARG A 76 22.44 1.96 3.98
CA ARG A 76 22.09 0.65 4.53
C ARG A 76 20.73 0.62 5.21
N GLN A 77 20.37 1.70 5.93
CA GLN A 77 19.06 1.78 6.58
C GLN A 77 17.93 1.81 5.57
N ASN A 78 18.10 2.56 4.48
CA ASN A 78 17.11 2.61 3.40
C ASN A 78 17.01 1.26 2.68
N GLN A 79 18.13 0.59 2.48
CA GLN A 79 18.15 -0.75 1.86
C GLN A 79 17.44 -1.77 2.74
N ALA A 80 17.69 -1.75 4.04
CA ALA A 80 17.01 -2.64 5.00
C ALA A 80 15.50 -2.38 5.02
N ALA A 81 15.11 -1.10 5.07
CA ALA A 81 13.70 -0.72 5.03
C ALA A 81 13.03 -1.18 3.72
N TYR A 82 13.74 -1.07 2.59
CA TYR A 82 13.22 -1.53 1.31
C TYR A 82 12.99 -3.04 1.31
N VAL A 83 13.92 -3.82 1.85
CA VAL A 83 13.80 -5.29 1.94
C VAL A 83 12.57 -5.67 2.77
N VAL A 84 12.36 -5.00 3.91
CA VAL A 84 11.19 -5.23 4.77
C VAL A 84 9.91 -4.85 4.04
N ASN A 85 9.90 -3.68 3.39
CA ASN A 85 8.72 -3.22 2.62
C ASN A 85 8.37 -4.20 1.50
N ARG A 86 9.37 -4.72 0.79
CA ARG A 86 9.11 -5.70 -0.26
C ARG A 86 8.45 -6.97 0.28
N ALA A 87 8.88 -7.44 1.44
CA ALA A 87 8.26 -8.61 2.09
C ALA A 87 6.81 -8.33 2.46
N LYS A 88 6.53 -7.16 3.04
CA LYS A 88 5.17 -6.73 3.37
C LYS A 88 4.29 -6.66 2.13
N TRP A 89 4.78 -6.04 1.06
CA TRP A 89 4.02 -5.83 -0.17
C TRP A 89 3.75 -7.14 -0.91
N GLU A 90 4.71 -8.05 -0.92
CA GLU A 90 4.50 -9.38 -1.49
C GLU A 90 3.40 -10.14 -0.74
N ALA A 91 3.42 -10.10 0.59
CA ALA A 91 2.39 -10.73 1.41
C ALA A 91 1.02 -10.09 1.15
N ALA A 92 0.96 -8.75 1.05
CA ALA A 92 -0.27 -8.04 0.75
C ALA A 92 -0.80 -8.38 -0.64
N TRP A 93 0.09 -8.47 -1.64
CA TRP A 93 -0.27 -8.84 -3.00
C TRP A 93 -0.90 -10.23 -3.05
N LYS A 94 -0.27 -11.20 -2.40
CA LYS A 94 -0.78 -12.58 -2.34
C LYS A 94 -2.13 -12.65 -1.62
N TRP A 95 -2.24 -11.95 -0.49
CA TRP A 95 -3.48 -11.90 0.28
C TRP A 95 -4.62 -11.31 -0.55
N ALA A 96 -4.35 -10.18 -1.20
CA ALA A 96 -5.33 -9.49 -2.05
C ALA A 96 -5.77 -10.37 -3.23
N LYS A 97 -4.82 -11.00 -3.89
CA LYS A 97 -5.10 -11.90 -5.02
C LYS A 97 -6.03 -13.04 -4.59
N GLY A 98 -5.80 -13.61 -3.40
CA GLY A 98 -6.66 -14.67 -2.86
C GLY A 98 -8.08 -14.21 -2.54
N LYS A 99 -8.28 -12.89 -2.35
CA LYS A 99 -9.60 -12.29 -2.08
C LYS A 99 -10.24 -11.67 -3.33
N GLY A 100 -9.59 -11.76 -4.49
CA GLY A 100 -10.11 -11.15 -5.72
C GLY A 100 -10.00 -9.64 -5.76
N ILE A 101 -9.11 -9.06 -4.96
CA ILE A 101 -8.83 -7.61 -4.95
C ILE A 101 -7.38 -7.35 -5.31
N ARG A 102 -7.00 -6.08 -5.40
CA ARG A 102 -5.65 -5.67 -5.78
C ARG A 102 -4.91 -5.03 -4.61
N PHE A 103 -3.59 -5.03 -4.70
CA PHE A 103 -2.72 -4.26 -3.82
C PHE A 103 -1.87 -3.32 -4.67
N ARG A 104 -1.80 -2.03 -4.27
CA ARG A 104 -0.96 -1.04 -4.93
C ARG A 104 -0.19 -0.21 -3.92
N VAL A 105 1.05 0.12 -4.28
CA VAL A 105 1.82 1.16 -3.60
C VAL A 105 1.70 2.42 -4.44
N ILE A 106 1.21 3.51 -3.84
CA ILE A 106 1.12 4.82 -4.49
C ILE A 106 2.16 5.77 -3.91
N THR A 107 2.68 6.62 -4.78
CA THR A 107 3.71 7.61 -4.43
C THR A 107 3.17 9.00 -4.67
N GLU A 108 3.96 10.02 -4.35
CA GLU A 108 3.63 11.42 -4.65
C GLU A 108 3.31 11.64 -6.13
N SER A 109 3.96 10.89 -7.01
CA SER A 109 3.68 10.98 -8.46
C SER A 109 2.25 10.59 -8.81
N ASP A 110 1.65 9.68 -8.05
CA ASP A 110 0.27 9.24 -8.28
C ASP A 110 -0.75 10.19 -7.65
N ILE A 111 -0.39 10.81 -6.52
CA ILE A 111 -1.31 11.66 -5.76
C ILE A 111 -1.38 13.07 -6.34
N PHE A 112 -0.25 13.60 -6.79
CA PHE A 112 -0.12 15.00 -7.22
C PHE A 112 0.06 15.13 -8.73
N LYS A 113 -0.60 14.32 -9.48
CA LYS A 113 -0.63 14.47 -10.95
C LYS A 113 -1.37 15.72 -11.38
#